data_a9f4655520ea0d24894ecf02b9076f9f
#
_entry.id   a9f4655520ea0d24894ecf02b9076f9f
#
_cell.length_a   1.000
_cell.length_b   1.000
_cell.length_c   1.000
_cell.angle_alpha   90.00
_cell.angle_beta   90.00
_cell.angle_gamma   90.00
#
_symmetry.space_group_name_H-M   'P 1'
#
loop_
_entity.id
_entity.type
_entity.pdbx_description
1 polymer ?
#
loop_
_entity_poly.entity_id
_entity_poly.type
_entity_poly.pdbx_seq_one_letter_code
_entity_poly.pdbx_strand_id
1 'polypeptide(L)'
;MSDLFALHRDNYEGTEFDLTKGLAAGPFGDPNRFEGQAESVADKEGKLTTVVGEFERPLNIYRCVYAYVNQSRKWLPDAIGGVVWFGPDRPATAVLMPFYAGALDLPRSIQHADILKFDRNSMWMAFNYVANYSMLKYSYMIQDIRAVRDRFESSAFGKQQGLEANALALWNKGDQKGAREMLTRYSDQNANAMLGDWWKLAENLYLKYNDGYVNTKGSIAQPVFYPAWWLKQVGYENGPTRYEKKPVSN
;
A
#
# COMPACT_ATOMS: atom_id res chain seq x y z
N MET A 1 8.71 8.84 14.68
CA MET A 1 7.51 8.17 14.11
C MET A 1 7.64 8.02 12.61
N SER A 2 7.95 9.08 11.85
CA SER A 2 8.17 9.02 10.39
C SER A 2 9.14 7.93 9.96
N ASP A 3 10.26 7.77 10.67
CA ASP A 3 11.28 6.75 10.36
C ASP A 3 10.74 5.33 10.54
N LEU A 4 9.91 5.10 11.58
CA LEU A 4 9.25 3.81 11.78
C LEU A 4 8.22 3.53 10.68
N PHE A 5 7.50 4.56 10.21
CA PHE A 5 6.59 4.42 9.08
C PHE A 5 7.36 4.08 7.79
N ALA A 6 8.49 4.74 7.57
CA ALA A 6 9.37 4.46 6.42
C ALA A 6 9.92 3.03 6.47
N LEU A 7 10.34 2.56 7.63
CA LEU A 7 10.84 1.19 7.83
C LEU A 7 9.80 0.14 7.41
N HIS A 8 8.53 0.31 7.81
CA HIS A 8 7.47 -0.61 7.40
C HIS A 8 7.24 -0.65 5.88
N ARG A 9 7.64 0.39 5.15
CA ARG A 9 7.44 0.58 3.70
C ARG A 9 8.63 0.20 2.86
N ASP A 10 9.66 -0.33 3.48
CA ASP A 10 10.93 -0.65 2.84
C ASP A 10 10.78 -1.83 1.87
N ASN A 11 11.26 -1.64 0.64
CA ASN A 11 11.42 -2.66 -0.39
C ASN A 11 12.91 -2.80 -0.75
N TYR A 12 13.81 -2.45 0.16
CA TYR A 12 15.26 -2.42 -0.04
C TYR A 12 15.72 -1.45 -1.13
N GLU A 13 14.91 -0.39 -1.41
CA GLU A 13 15.20 0.59 -2.45
C GLU A 13 16.59 1.22 -2.24
N GLY A 14 17.36 1.28 -3.33
CA GLY A 14 18.71 1.83 -3.32
C GLY A 14 19.81 0.88 -2.82
N THR A 15 19.48 -0.37 -2.49
CA THR A 15 20.44 -1.43 -2.16
C THR A 15 20.60 -2.42 -3.32
N GLU A 16 21.50 -3.37 -3.19
CA GLU A 16 21.62 -4.49 -4.13
C GLU A 16 20.40 -5.43 -4.15
N PHE A 17 19.58 -5.39 -3.11
CA PHE A 17 18.33 -6.16 -2.96
C PHE A 17 17.08 -5.39 -3.36
N ASP A 18 17.20 -4.25 -4.04
CA ASP A 18 16.09 -3.37 -4.44
C ASP A 18 15.03 -4.13 -5.26
N LEU A 19 13.91 -4.45 -4.62
CA LEU A 19 12.82 -5.21 -5.23
C LEU A 19 12.06 -4.43 -6.32
N THR A 20 12.29 -3.13 -6.45
CA THR A 20 11.71 -2.33 -7.54
C THR A 20 12.53 -2.43 -8.83
N LYS A 21 13.61 -3.22 -8.83
CA LYS A 21 14.56 -3.37 -9.94
C LYS A 21 14.59 -4.81 -10.47
N GLY A 22 15.24 -4.95 -11.61
CA GLY A 22 15.45 -6.25 -12.26
C GLY A 22 14.20 -6.77 -12.99
N LEU A 23 14.38 -7.91 -13.66
CA LEU A 23 13.36 -8.50 -14.52
C LEU A 23 12.10 -8.91 -13.74
N ALA A 24 12.27 -9.39 -12.52
CA ALA A 24 11.17 -9.83 -11.65
C ALA A 24 10.26 -8.68 -11.18
N ALA A 25 10.75 -7.44 -11.20
CA ALA A 25 9.94 -6.25 -10.91
C ALA A 25 9.06 -5.82 -12.11
N GLY A 26 9.20 -6.49 -13.25
CA GLY A 26 8.52 -6.11 -14.47
C GLY A 26 8.94 -4.75 -15.01
N PRO A 27 8.26 -4.26 -16.07
CA PRO A 27 8.62 -3.00 -16.71
C PRO A 27 8.34 -1.77 -15.83
N PHE A 28 7.50 -1.91 -14.81
CA PHE A 28 7.04 -0.80 -13.98
C PHE A 28 7.44 -0.90 -12.51
N GLY A 29 8.44 -1.72 -12.19
CA GLY A 29 9.08 -1.74 -10.88
C GLY A 29 8.17 -2.19 -9.75
N ASP A 30 7.31 -3.17 -9.97
CA ASP A 30 6.49 -3.76 -8.90
C ASP A 30 7.37 -4.54 -7.92
N PRO A 31 7.40 -4.18 -6.62
CA PRO A 31 8.24 -4.88 -5.65
C PRO A 31 7.69 -6.23 -5.19
N ASN A 32 6.46 -6.58 -5.60
CA ASN A 32 5.85 -7.83 -5.15
C ASN A 32 6.49 -9.04 -5.82
N ARG A 33 6.66 -10.10 -5.03
CA ARG A 33 7.18 -11.39 -5.48
C ARG A 33 6.19 -12.47 -5.07
N PHE A 34 5.45 -12.99 -6.05
CA PHE A 34 4.52 -14.10 -5.86
C PHE A 34 5.30 -15.39 -6.01
N GLU A 35 5.87 -15.86 -4.90
CA GLU A 35 6.63 -17.10 -4.87
C GLU A 35 5.67 -18.29 -4.95
N GLY A 36 5.95 -19.21 -5.86
CA GLY A 36 5.33 -20.53 -5.92
C GLY A 36 6.07 -21.54 -5.06
N GLN A 37 5.53 -22.73 -5.01
CA GLN A 37 6.28 -23.92 -4.60
C GLN A 37 7.21 -24.32 -5.75
N ALA A 38 8.15 -25.24 -5.47
CA ALA A 38 9.00 -25.83 -6.50
C ALA A 38 8.12 -26.39 -7.64
N GLU A 39 8.32 -25.87 -8.84
CA GLU A 39 7.56 -26.27 -10.01
C GLU A 39 8.43 -27.03 -10.99
N SER A 40 7.87 -28.04 -11.62
CA SER A 40 8.54 -28.79 -12.68
C SER A 40 8.18 -28.20 -14.04
N VAL A 41 9.20 -27.81 -14.78
CA VAL A 41 9.07 -27.28 -16.14
C VAL A 41 9.65 -28.28 -17.13
N ALA A 42 8.91 -28.59 -18.18
CA ALA A 42 9.40 -29.45 -19.26
C ALA A 42 10.32 -28.67 -20.21
N ASP A 43 11.49 -29.20 -20.51
CA ASP A 43 12.33 -28.70 -21.60
C ASP A 43 11.79 -29.11 -22.98
N LYS A 44 12.53 -28.80 -24.05
CA LYS A 44 12.12 -29.10 -25.43
C LYS A 44 11.97 -30.59 -25.72
N GLU A 45 12.72 -31.43 -25.01
CA GLU A 45 12.72 -32.89 -25.08
C GLU A 45 11.66 -33.53 -24.17
N GLY A 46 10.91 -32.71 -23.42
CA GLY A 46 9.91 -33.17 -22.47
C GLY A 46 10.46 -33.62 -21.12
N LYS A 47 11.76 -33.40 -20.85
CA LYS A 47 12.39 -33.71 -19.58
C LYS A 47 11.97 -32.65 -18.54
N LEU A 48 11.48 -33.11 -17.40
CA LEU A 48 11.09 -32.25 -16.30
C LEU A 48 12.32 -31.75 -15.52
N THR A 49 12.40 -30.46 -15.35
CA THR A 49 13.38 -29.79 -14.47
C THR A 49 12.62 -29.03 -13.39
N THR A 50 12.97 -29.28 -12.14
CA THR A 50 12.37 -28.55 -11.02
C THR A 50 13.07 -27.20 -10.84
N VAL A 51 12.30 -26.13 -10.86
CA VAL A 51 12.77 -24.78 -10.56
C VAL A 51 12.58 -24.55 -9.07
N VAL A 52 13.69 -24.32 -8.36
CA VAL A 52 13.71 -24.04 -6.92
C VAL A 52 14.46 -22.73 -6.71
N GLY A 53 13.89 -21.84 -5.89
CA GLY A 53 14.54 -20.57 -5.56
C GLY A 53 13.67 -19.79 -4.58
N GLU A 54 14.21 -18.69 -4.10
CA GLU A 54 13.55 -17.77 -3.20
C GLU A 54 13.87 -16.34 -3.61
N PHE A 55 12.95 -15.42 -3.32
CA PHE A 55 13.17 -13.98 -3.42
C PHE A 55 13.35 -13.38 -2.02
N GLU A 56 14.02 -12.24 -1.97
CA GLU A 56 14.07 -11.42 -0.77
C GLU A 56 12.65 -11.02 -0.34
N ARG A 57 12.41 -11.03 0.99
CA ARG A 57 11.11 -10.66 1.58
C ARG A 57 11.23 -9.31 2.25
N PRO A 58 10.65 -8.25 1.68
CA PRO A 58 10.68 -6.93 2.28
C PRO A 58 9.75 -6.87 3.50
N LEU A 59 9.92 -5.86 4.33
CA LEU A 59 8.97 -5.52 5.38
C LEU A 59 7.61 -5.16 4.77
N ASN A 60 7.62 -4.47 3.61
CA ASN A 60 6.44 -4.17 2.83
C ASN A 60 5.97 -5.35 1.96
N ILE A 61 5.66 -6.48 2.57
CA ILE A 61 5.24 -7.66 1.82
C ILE A 61 3.79 -7.56 1.33
N TYR A 62 3.50 -8.02 0.11
CA TYR A 62 2.19 -7.91 -0.56
C TYR A 62 1.02 -8.54 0.22
N ARG A 63 1.28 -9.56 1.04
CA ARG A 63 0.29 -10.29 1.86
C ARG A 63 0.15 -9.76 3.28
N CYS A 64 0.72 -8.59 3.58
CA CYS A 64 0.53 -7.94 4.87
C CYS A 64 -0.95 -7.57 5.03
N VAL A 65 -1.57 -7.98 6.11
CA VAL A 65 -2.99 -7.70 6.39
C VAL A 65 -3.16 -6.32 7.01
N TYR A 66 -2.21 -5.92 7.84
CA TYR A 66 -2.12 -4.60 8.47
C TYR A 66 -0.72 -4.35 9.00
N ALA A 67 -0.40 -3.09 9.18
CA ALA A 67 0.79 -2.64 9.91
C ALA A 67 0.40 -1.66 11.00
N TYR A 68 1.19 -1.61 12.07
CA TYR A 68 0.93 -0.63 13.14
C TYR A 68 2.23 -0.22 13.83
N VAL A 69 2.19 0.98 14.40
CA VAL A 69 3.24 1.50 15.27
C VAL A 69 2.60 2.01 16.56
N ASN A 70 3.04 1.49 17.69
CA ASN A 70 2.57 1.93 19.01
C ASN A 70 3.41 3.11 19.51
N GLN A 71 2.73 4.13 20.00
CA GLN A 71 3.32 5.28 20.65
C GLN A 71 2.83 5.37 22.08
N SER A 72 3.74 5.21 23.06
CA SER A 72 3.45 5.33 24.49
C SER A 72 4.20 6.53 25.08
N ARG A 73 3.49 7.36 25.84
CA ARG A 73 4.03 8.58 26.45
C ARG A 73 3.63 8.67 27.92
N LYS A 74 4.57 8.32 28.81
CA LYS A 74 4.35 8.21 30.27
C LYS A 74 3.99 9.52 30.98
N TRP A 75 4.18 10.66 30.30
CA TRP A 75 3.86 11.99 30.86
C TRP A 75 2.42 12.44 30.59
N LEU A 76 1.64 11.62 29.93
CA LEU A 76 0.22 11.82 29.68
C LEU A 76 -0.58 10.70 30.37
N PRO A 77 -1.86 10.94 30.72
CA PRO A 77 -2.76 9.86 31.10
C PRO A 77 -2.81 8.77 30.02
N ASP A 78 -2.88 7.50 30.38
CA ASP A 78 -2.80 6.36 29.46
C ASP A 78 -3.81 6.47 28.31
N ALA A 79 -5.02 6.96 28.60
CA ALA A 79 -6.06 7.17 27.61
C ALA A 79 -5.67 8.16 26.49
N ILE A 80 -4.77 9.10 26.75
CA ILE A 80 -4.29 10.14 25.84
C ILE A 80 -2.88 9.77 25.34
N GLY A 81 -2.03 9.26 26.23
CA GLY A 81 -0.63 8.97 25.97
C GLY A 81 -0.40 7.74 25.09
N GLY A 82 -1.34 6.81 25.08
CA GLY A 82 -1.30 5.62 24.22
C GLY A 82 -1.95 5.87 22.88
N VAL A 83 -1.21 5.68 21.78
CA VAL A 83 -1.73 5.78 20.40
C VAL A 83 -1.24 4.58 19.60
N VAL A 84 -2.15 3.97 18.87
CA VAL A 84 -1.84 2.98 17.83
C VAL A 84 -2.00 3.67 16.48
N TRP A 85 -0.90 3.82 15.76
CA TRP A 85 -0.92 4.21 14.36
C TRP A 85 -1.14 2.95 13.53
N PHE A 86 -2.33 2.79 13.00
CA PHE A 86 -2.78 1.56 12.33
C PHE A 86 -3.11 1.83 10.87
N GLY A 87 -2.61 0.96 9.99
CA GLY A 87 -2.91 0.96 8.57
C GLY A 87 -3.26 -0.44 8.08
N PRO A 88 -4.42 -0.63 7.44
CA PRO A 88 -4.78 -1.90 6.84
C PRO A 88 -3.99 -2.15 5.57
N ASP A 89 -3.84 -3.42 5.21
CA ASP A 89 -3.13 -3.89 4.03
C ASP A 89 -1.60 -3.61 4.07
N ARG A 90 -0.91 -3.69 2.94
CA ARG A 90 0.55 -3.51 2.88
C ARG A 90 0.97 -2.05 3.11
N PRO A 91 2.02 -1.81 3.89
CA PRO A 91 2.36 -0.47 4.37
C PRO A 91 2.69 0.57 3.31
N ALA A 92 3.32 0.19 2.17
CA ALA A 92 3.70 1.16 1.14
C ALA A 92 2.49 1.83 0.49
N THR A 93 1.37 1.11 0.39
CA THR A 93 0.12 1.58 -0.19
C THR A 93 -0.97 1.79 0.87
N ALA A 94 -0.59 1.96 2.14
CA ALA A 94 -1.48 2.20 3.26
C ALA A 94 -1.14 3.50 3.97
N VAL A 95 -2.12 4.04 4.70
CA VAL A 95 -1.97 5.18 5.61
C VAL A 95 -2.01 4.68 7.04
N LEU A 96 -1.07 5.09 7.85
CA LEU A 96 -1.07 4.83 9.28
C LEU A 96 -1.91 5.91 9.99
N MET A 97 -3.08 5.51 10.48
CA MET A 97 -4.07 6.38 11.13
C MET A 97 -3.97 6.27 12.65
N PRO A 98 -4.07 7.40 13.39
CA PRO A 98 -3.95 7.36 14.85
C PRO A 98 -5.28 6.95 15.54
N PHE A 99 -5.19 5.93 16.37
CA PHE A 99 -6.25 5.47 17.28
C PHE A 99 -5.74 5.55 18.72
N TYR A 100 -6.46 6.27 19.56
CA TYR A 100 -6.06 6.49 20.95
C TYR A 100 -6.50 5.32 21.85
N ALA A 101 -5.67 4.96 22.81
CA ALA A 101 -5.99 3.93 23.81
C ALA A 101 -7.23 4.25 24.64
N GLY A 102 -7.55 5.55 24.79
CA GLY A 102 -8.74 6.02 25.45
C GLY A 102 -10.01 6.01 24.60
N ALA A 103 -9.96 5.63 23.34
CA ALA A 103 -11.15 5.56 22.51
C ALA A 103 -12.20 4.60 23.10
N LEU A 104 -13.46 5.02 23.03
CA LEU A 104 -14.59 4.25 23.55
C LEU A 104 -15.13 3.25 22.53
N ASP A 105 -14.88 3.52 21.26
CA ASP A 105 -15.26 2.67 20.14
C ASP A 105 -14.30 2.89 18.97
N LEU A 106 -14.32 1.99 18.00
CA LEU A 106 -13.54 2.06 16.78
C LEU A 106 -14.43 2.33 15.57
N PRO A 107 -13.91 2.99 14.53
CA PRO A 107 -14.68 3.20 13.30
C PRO A 107 -15.16 1.87 12.70
N ARG A 108 -16.44 1.81 12.34
CA ARG A 108 -17.02 0.59 11.77
C ARG A 108 -16.27 0.10 10.52
N SER A 109 -15.70 1.01 9.76
CA SER A 109 -14.93 0.70 8.55
C SER A 109 -13.68 -0.17 8.79
N ILE A 110 -13.10 -0.13 9.99
CA ILE A 110 -11.94 -0.98 10.34
C ILE A 110 -12.32 -2.25 11.09
N GLN A 111 -13.57 -2.38 11.54
CA GLN A 111 -14.05 -3.55 12.29
C GLN A 111 -14.47 -4.70 11.37
N HIS A 112 -14.69 -4.44 10.10
CA HIS A 112 -15.20 -5.42 9.14
C HIS A 112 -14.35 -5.52 7.90
N ALA A 113 -13.96 -6.74 7.57
CA ALA A 113 -13.40 -7.11 6.29
C ALA A 113 -13.87 -8.52 5.93
N ASP A 114 -14.31 -8.71 4.71
CA ASP A 114 -14.64 -10.01 4.15
C ASP A 114 -13.95 -10.14 2.80
N ILE A 115 -13.02 -11.06 2.70
CA ILE A 115 -12.23 -11.28 1.49
C ILE A 115 -13.08 -11.77 0.31
N LEU A 116 -14.22 -12.38 0.60
CA LEU A 116 -15.13 -12.94 -0.41
C LEU A 116 -16.26 -11.99 -0.80
N LYS A 117 -16.36 -10.83 -0.13
CA LYS A 117 -17.42 -9.86 -0.39
C LYS A 117 -16.85 -8.46 -0.56
N PHE A 118 -17.01 -7.91 -1.76
CA PHE A 118 -16.59 -6.53 -2.02
C PHE A 118 -17.49 -5.55 -1.24
N ASP A 119 -16.92 -4.86 -0.24
CA ASP A 119 -17.63 -3.88 0.58
C ASP A 119 -16.90 -2.53 0.56
N ARG A 120 -17.53 -1.53 -0.05
CA ARG A 120 -16.98 -0.16 -0.10
C ARG A 120 -16.90 0.53 1.26
N ASN A 121 -17.58 0.01 2.28
CA ASN A 121 -17.50 0.53 3.64
C ASN A 121 -16.35 -0.10 4.44
N SER A 122 -15.69 -1.11 3.92
CA SER A 122 -14.50 -1.71 4.52
C SER A 122 -13.25 -0.92 4.19
N MET A 123 -12.53 -0.45 5.21
CA MET A 123 -11.25 0.22 5.06
C MET A 123 -10.22 -0.72 4.44
N TRP A 124 -10.16 -1.96 4.90
CA TRP A 124 -9.26 -2.96 4.33
C TRP A 124 -9.49 -3.16 2.83
N MET A 125 -10.76 -3.27 2.41
CA MET A 125 -11.10 -3.44 1.01
C MET A 125 -10.65 -2.26 0.15
N ALA A 126 -10.82 -1.03 0.64
CA ALA A 126 -10.40 0.17 -0.07
C ALA A 126 -8.87 0.19 -0.27
N PHE A 127 -8.11 -0.13 0.78
CA PHE A 127 -6.66 -0.15 0.73
C PHE A 127 -6.14 -1.31 -0.13
N ASN A 128 -6.68 -2.50 0.03
CA ASN A 128 -6.33 -3.67 -0.76
C ASN A 128 -6.65 -3.46 -2.26
N TYR A 129 -7.77 -2.80 -2.58
CA TYR A 129 -8.09 -2.46 -3.97
C TYR A 129 -7.02 -1.57 -4.61
N VAL A 130 -6.66 -0.45 -3.97
CA VAL A 130 -5.63 0.46 -4.46
C VAL A 130 -4.28 -0.24 -4.56
N ALA A 131 -3.93 -1.04 -3.55
CA ALA A 131 -2.70 -1.81 -3.51
C ALA A 131 -2.57 -2.76 -4.71
N ASN A 132 -3.60 -3.56 -4.98
CA ASN A 132 -3.60 -4.50 -6.10
C ASN A 132 -3.66 -3.78 -7.45
N TYR A 133 -4.47 -2.73 -7.58
CA TYR A 133 -4.56 -1.96 -8.81
C TYR A 133 -3.21 -1.29 -9.15
N SER A 134 -2.48 -0.80 -8.15
CA SER A 134 -1.19 -0.14 -8.36
C SER A 134 -0.11 -1.03 -9.00
N MET A 135 -0.25 -2.36 -8.88
CA MET A 135 0.70 -3.31 -9.48
C MET A 135 0.75 -3.23 -11.00
N LEU A 136 -0.29 -2.76 -11.66
CA LEU A 136 -0.34 -2.62 -13.11
C LEU A 136 0.70 -1.62 -13.66
N LYS A 137 0.97 -0.54 -12.90
CA LYS A 137 1.95 0.49 -13.23
C LYS A 137 2.56 1.09 -11.95
N TYR A 138 3.19 0.25 -11.15
CA TYR A 138 3.59 0.59 -9.78
C TYR A 138 4.42 1.88 -9.68
N SER A 139 5.48 2.03 -10.48
CA SER A 139 6.35 3.20 -10.43
C SER A 139 5.64 4.54 -10.71
N TYR A 140 4.54 4.51 -11.44
CA TYR A 140 3.70 5.68 -11.69
C TYR A 140 2.67 5.87 -10.57
N MET A 141 1.90 4.85 -10.27
CA MET A 141 0.77 4.94 -9.34
C MET A 141 1.20 5.18 -7.89
N ILE A 142 2.37 4.65 -7.50
CA ILE A 142 2.88 4.83 -6.14
C ILE A 142 3.14 6.31 -5.81
N GLN A 143 3.43 7.16 -6.80
CA GLN A 143 3.63 8.58 -6.58
C GLN A 143 2.32 9.28 -6.17
N ASP A 144 1.23 8.96 -6.84
CA ASP A 144 -0.09 9.51 -6.51
C ASP A 144 -0.58 8.98 -5.14
N ILE A 145 -0.32 7.70 -4.85
CA ILE A 145 -0.62 7.08 -3.56
C ILE A 145 0.15 7.77 -2.44
N ARG A 146 1.46 7.97 -2.61
CA ARG A 146 2.33 8.68 -1.65
C ARG A 146 1.81 10.10 -1.40
N ALA A 147 1.41 10.83 -2.43
CA ALA A 147 0.92 12.19 -2.28
C ALA A 147 -0.33 12.27 -1.37
N VAL A 148 -1.26 11.34 -1.48
CA VAL A 148 -2.44 11.28 -0.61
C VAL A 148 -2.07 10.83 0.80
N ARG A 149 -1.27 9.77 0.91
CA ARG A 149 -0.79 9.19 2.16
C ARG A 149 -0.05 10.21 3.01
N ASP A 150 0.99 10.83 2.43
CA ASP A 150 1.91 11.72 3.15
C ASP A 150 1.20 12.99 3.61
N ARG A 151 0.26 13.51 2.80
CA ARG A 151 -0.60 14.64 3.19
C ARG A 151 -1.45 14.30 4.41
N PHE A 152 -2.04 13.11 4.45
CA PHE A 152 -2.88 12.68 5.57
C PHE A 152 -2.06 12.48 6.83
N GLU A 153 -0.95 11.75 6.75
CA GLU A 153 -0.08 11.48 7.89
C GLU A 153 0.53 12.77 8.46
N SER A 154 0.98 13.67 7.60
CA SER A 154 1.47 15.00 8.01
C SER A 154 0.37 15.82 8.71
N SER A 155 -0.86 15.78 8.19
CA SER A 155 -2.00 16.44 8.84
C SER A 155 -2.32 15.83 10.21
N ALA A 156 -2.27 14.50 10.32
CA ALA A 156 -2.51 13.81 11.59
C ALA A 156 -1.45 14.16 12.64
N PHE A 157 -0.17 14.18 12.26
CA PHE A 157 0.93 14.62 13.14
C PHE A 157 0.78 16.07 13.55
N GLY A 158 0.45 16.97 12.62
CA GLY A 158 0.26 18.39 12.92
C GLY A 158 -0.90 18.67 13.88
N LYS A 159 -1.92 17.85 13.87
CA LYS A 159 -3.10 17.98 14.76
C LYS A 159 -2.92 17.32 16.12
N GLN A 160 -2.00 16.37 16.26
CA GLN A 160 -1.85 15.53 17.43
C GLN A 160 -1.68 16.33 18.72
N GLN A 161 -0.73 17.28 18.75
CA GLN A 161 -0.43 18.07 19.93
C GLN A 161 -1.64 18.89 20.41
N GLY A 162 -2.34 19.55 19.50
CA GLY A 162 -3.50 20.36 19.84
C GLY A 162 -4.68 19.54 20.35
N LEU A 163 -4.95 18.39 19.70
CA LEU A 163 -5.96 17.46 20.16
C LEU A 163 -5.69 16.93 21.56
N GLU A 164 -4.45 16.52 21.81
CA GLU A 164 -4.03 15.96 23.11
C GLU A 164 -4.04 17.02 24.21
N ALA A 165 -3.66 18.26 23.93
CA ALA A 165 -3.78 19.37 24.87
C ALA A 165 -5.24 19.63 25.28
N ASN A 166 -6.16 19.59 24.33
CA ASN A 166 -7.59 19.76 24.59
C ASN A 166 -8.16 18.57 25.39
N ALA A 167 -7.79 17.34 25.06
CA ALA A 167 -8.20 16.16 25.82
C ALA A 167 -7.63 16.18 27.24
N LEU A 168 -6.37 16.59 27.42
CA LEU A 168 -5.74 16.73 28.73
C LEU A 168 -6.41 17.80 29.58
N ALA A 169 -6.84 18.90 28.99
CA ALA A 169 -7.58 19.95 29.69
C ALA A 169 -8.93 19.46 30.24
N LEU A 170 -9.65 18.62 29.49
CA LEU A 170 -10.87 17.95 29.98
C LEU A 170 -10.53 16.97 31.11
N TRP A 171 -9.52 16.15 30.90
CA TRP A 171 -9.07 15.16 31.88
C TRP A 171 -8.73 15.78 33.23
N ASN A 172 -7.95 16.87 33.22
CA ASN A 172 -7.54 17.59 34.44
C ASN A 172 -8.72 18.30 35.16
N LYS A 173 -9.81 18.58 34.46
CA LYS A 173 -11.07 19.08 35.05
C LYS A 173 -11.95 17.97 35.63
N GLY A 174 -11.51 16.71 35.57
CA GLY A 174 -12.28 15.55 36.00
C GLY A 174 -13.24 14.99 34.94
N ASP A 175 -13.33 15.61 33.76
CA ASP A 175 -14.15 15.14 32.65
C ASP A 175 -13.38 14.11 31.78
N GLN A 176 -13.08 12.98 32.39
CA GLN A 176 -12.39 11.88 31.67
C GLN A 176 -13.24 11.29 30.56
N LYS A 177 -14.56 11.25 30.72
CA LYS A 177 -15.49 10.78 29.70
C LYS A 177 -15.46 11.69 28.48
N GLY A 178 -15.57 12.99 28.66
CA GLY A 178 -15.49 13.98 27.58
C GLY A 178 -14.15 13.94 26.83
N ALA A 179 -13.05 13.75 27.53
CA ALA A 179 -11.72 13.55 26.92
C ALA A 179 -11.71 12.33 26.00
N ARG A 180 -12.19 11.18 26.48
CA ARG A 180 -12.25 9.93 25.70
C ARG A 180 -13.20 10.04 24.50
N GLU A 181 -14.36 10.66 24.68
CA GLU A 181 -15.30 10.93 23.58
C GLU A 181 -14.69 11.82 22.50
N MET A 182 -13.88 12.83 22.90
CA MET A 182 -13.16 13.69 21.95
C MET A 182 -12.16 12.88 21.10
N LEU A 183 -11.36 12.03 21.74
CA LEU A 183 -10.39 11.16 21.07
C LEU A 183 -11.07 10.17 20.13
N THR A 184 -12.20 9.60 20.56
CA THR A 184 -13.01 8.68 19.76
C THR A 184 -13.53 9.36 18.50
N ARG A 185 -14.15 10.53 18.65
CA ARG A 185 -14.66 11.32 17.50
C ARG A 185 -13.56 11.69 16.53
N TYR A 186 -12.40 12.06 17.02
CA TYR A 186 -11.25 12.36 16.15
C TYR A 186 -10.83 11.14 15.33
N SER A 187 -10.66 9.98 15.96
CA SER A 187 -10.26 8.74 15.26
C SER A 187 -11.32 8.32 14.23
N ASP A 188 -12.61 8.41 14.60
CA ASP A 188 -13.71 8.07 13.69
C ASP A 188 -13.78 9.01 12.49
N GLN A 189 -13.71 10.32 12.71
CA GLN A 189 -13.73 11.32 11.64
C GLN A 189 -12.55 11.15 10.68
N ASN A 190 -11.34 10.89 11.21
CA ASN A 190 -10.16 10.66 10.38
C ASN A 190 -10.30 9.40 9.53
N ALA A 191 -10.77 8.31 10.11
CA ALA A 191 -10.95 7.05 9.39
C ALA A 191 -12.01 7.18 8.28
N ASN A 192 -13.14 7.81 8.59
CA ASN A 192 -14.21 8.00 7.60
C ASN A 192 -13.79 8.93 6.46
N ALA A 193 -13.07 10.01 6.77
CA ALA A 193 -12.50 10.90 5.75
C ALA A 193 -11.48 10.14 4.87
N MET A 194 -10.62 9.33 5.48
CA MET A 194 -9.62 8.55 4.76
C MET A 194 -10.28 7.51 3.84
N LEU A 195 -11.31 6.80 4.30
CA LEU A 195 -12.04 5.86 3.46
C LEU A 195 -12.60 6.54 2.20
N GLY A 196 -13.20 7.71 2.35
CA GLY A 196 -13.71 8.51 1.23
C GLY A 196 -12.61 8.96 0.28
N ASP A 197 -11.51 9.48 0.81
CA ASP A 197 -10.38 9.95 -0.01
C ASP A 197 -9.65 8.79 -0.69
N TRP A 198 -9.61 7.61 -0.07
CA TRP A 198 -8.97 6.43 -0.67
C TRP A 198 -9.77 5.86 -1.85
N TRP A 199 -11.11 5.86 -1.76
CA TRP A 199 -11.94 5.50 -2.91
C TRP A 199 -11.82 6.52 -4.05
N LYS A 200 -11.76 7.83 -3.74
CA LYS A 200 -11.47 8.86 -4.75
C LYS A 200 -10.09 8.66 -5.40
N LEU A 201 -9.09 8.26 -4.60
CA LEU A 201 -7.78 7.90 -5.14
C LEU A 201 -7.90 6.72 -6.10
N ALA A 202 -8.62 5.66 -5.74
CA ALA A 202 -8.83 4.49 -6.61
C ALA A 202 -9.45 4.90 -7.96
N GLU A 203 -10.50 5.72 -7.93
CA GLU A 203 -11.15 6.26 -9.13
C GLU A 203 -10.19 7.12 -9.96
N ASN A 204 -9.40 7.99 -9.32
CA ASN A 204 -8.42 8.83 -9.98
C ASN A 204 -7.28 8.02 -10.61
N LEU A 205 -6.80 6.97 -9.95
CA LEU A 205 -5.79 6.08 -10.51
C LEU A 205 -6.32 5.37 -11.76
N TYR A 206 -7.57 4.90 -11.72
CA TYR A 206 -8.21 4.31 -12.89
C TYR A 206 -8.28 5.30 -14.05
N LEU A 207 -8.81 6.50 -13.82
CA LEU A 207 -8.95 7.53 -14.87
C LEU A 207 -7.60 7.97 -15.44
N LYS A 208 -6.58 8.06 -14.59
CA LYS A 208 -5.25 8.54 -14.99
C LYS A 208 -4.44 7.50 -15.74
N TYR A 209 -4.61 6.21 -15.44
CA TYR A 209 -3.70 5.16 -15.90
C TYR A 209 -4.36 4.04 -16.70
N ASN A 210 -5.59 4.22 -17.17
CA ASN A 210 -6.24 3.21 -17.99
C ASN A 210 -5.58 3.04 -19.36
N ASP A 211 -5.83 1.92 -20.01
CA ASP A 211 -5.51 1.61 -21.42
C ASP A 211 -4.07 1.89 -21.88
N GLY A 212 -3.10 1.83 -20.96
CA GLY A 212 -1.69 2.03 -21.32
C GLY A 212 -1.27 3.51 -21.42
N TYR A 213 -2.09 4.44 -20.93
CA TYR A 213 -1.81 5.88 -21.00
C TYR A 213 -1.54 6.48 -19.62
N VAL A 214 -0.99 7.69 -19.62
CA VAL A 214 -1.10 8.65 -18.54
C VAL A 214 -2.02 9.79 -19.02
N ASN A 215 -3.22 9.82 -18.49
CA ASN A 215 -4.23 10.82 -18.79
C ASN A 215 -4.12 11.99 -17.82
N THR A 216 -3.85 13.19 -18.33
CA THR A 216 -3.77 14.40 -17.53
C THR A 216 -4.83 15.39 -18.02
N LYS A 217 -5.59 15.97 -17.10
CA LYS A 217 -6.63 16.93 -17.44
C LYS A 217 -6.08 18.08 -18.29
N GLY A 218 -6.70 18.33 -19.44
CA GLY A 218 -6.33 19.41 -20.35
C GLY A 218 -5.13 19.10 -21.26
N SER A 219 -4.63 17.87 -21.28
CA SER A 219 -3.56 17.44 -22.19
C SER A 219 -3.96 16.22 -23.02
N ILE A 220 -3.24 16.00 -24.12
CA ILE A 220 -3.39 14.76 -24.90
C ILE A 220 -2.86 13.60 -24.05
N ALA A 221 -3.59 12.49 -24.03
CA ALA A 221 -3.17 11.26 -23.37
C ALA A 221 -1.78 10.81 -23.87
N GLN A 222 -0.88 10.54 -22.93
CA GLN A 222 0.48 10.12 -23.24
C GLN A 222 0.58 8.61 -23.11
N PRO A 223 0.98 7.88 -24.18
CA PRO A 223 1.18 6.44 -24.08
C PRO A 223 2.37 6.14 -23.16
N VAL A 224 2.24 5.10 -22.36
CA VAL A 224 3.32 4.59 -21.50
C VAL A 224 3.87 3.32 -22.13
N PHE A 225 5.09 3.42 -22.64
CA PHE A 225 5.80 2.29 -23.23
C PHE A 225 6.62 1.55 -22.18
N TYR A 226 6.91 0.30 -22.46
CA TYR A 226 7.87 -0.45 -21.65
C TYR A 226 9.26 0.15 -21.78
N PRO A 227 10.05 0.22 -20.71
CA PRO A 227 11.41 0.75 -20.76
C PRO A 227 12.31 -0.08 -21.67
N ALA A 228 13.22 0.59 -22.38
CA ALA A 228 14.13 -0.06 -23.33
C ALA A 228 14.98 -1.18 -22.68
N TRP A 229 15.43 -0.99 -21.43
CA TRP A 229 16.19 -2.00 -20.70
C TRP A 229 15.39 -3.30 -20.51
N TRP A 230 14.09 -3.18 -20.17
CA TRP A 230 13.21 -4.33 -19.96
C TRP A 230 12.91 -5.03 -21.29
N LEU A 231 12.60 -4.26 -22.34
CA LEU A 231 12.38 -4.78 -23.69
C LEU A 231 13.60 -5.59 -24.17
N LYS A 232 14.81 -5.10 -23.92
CA LYS A 232 16.04 -5.81 -24.25
C LYS A 232 16.14 -7.14 -23.48
N GLN A 233 15.88 -7.14 -22.18
CA GLN A 233 15.97 -8.34 -21.34
C GLN A 233 14.97 -9.43 -21.73
N VAL A 234 13.77 -9.06 -22.15
CA VAL A 234 12.74 -10.02 -22.59
C VAL A 234 12.90 -10.42 -24.06
N GLY A 235 13.94 -9.91 -24.77
CA GLY A 235 14.23 -10.29 -26.14
C GLY A 235 13.26 -9.70 -27.17
N TYR A 236 12.71 -8.51 -26.90
CA TYR A 236 11.80 -7.81 -27.81
C TYR A 236 12.37 -7.61 -29.21
N GLU A 237 13.66 -7.33 -29.33
CA GLU A 237 14.38 -7.16 -30.58
C GLU A 237 14.37 -8.40 -31.49
N ASN A 238 14.18 -9.59 -30.90
CA ASN A 238 14.06 -10.84 -31.64
C ASN A 238 12.67 -11.01 -32.29
N GLY A 239 11.73 -10.15 -31.96
CA GLY A 239 10.38 -10.14 -32.49
C GLY A 239 9.64 -11.50 -32.38
N PRO A 240 8.72 -11.77 -33.31
CA PRO A 240 7.99 -13.04 -33.33
C PRO A 240 8.87 -14.26 -33.63
N THR A 241 10.06 -14.06 -34.22
CA THR A 241 10.97 -15.14 -34.60
C THR A 241 11.68 -15.81 -33.42
N ARG A 242 11.63 -15.20 -32.22
CA ARG A 242 12.13 -15.84 -30.98
C ARG A 242 11.38 -17.12 -30.60
N TYR A 243 10.18 -17.29 -31.09
CA TYR A 243 9.42 -18.52 -30.93
C TYR A 243 9.75 -19.45 -32.12
N GLU A 244 10.39 -20.57 -31.83
CA GLU A 244 10.63 -21.58 -32.87
C GLU A 244 9.30 -21.99 -33.50
N LYS A 245 9.18 -21.80 -34.80
CA LYS A 245 8.07 -22.37 -35.57
C LYS A 245 8.25 -23.89 -35.53
N LYS A 246 7.32 -24.63 -34.93
CA LYS A 246 7.29 -26.09 -35.10
C LYS A 246 7.24 -26.37 -36.61
N PRO A 247 8.08 -27.27 -37.15
CA PRO A 247 7.92 -27.71 -38.54
C PRO A 247 6.49 -28.20 -38.71
N VAL A 248 5.82 -27.67 -39.74
CA VAL A 248 4.54 -28.22 -40.12
C VAL A 248 4.84 -29.64 -40.59
N SER A 249 4.43 -30.67 -39.87
CA SER A 249 4.50 -32.05 -40.34
C SER A 249 3.57 -32.16 -41.54
N ASN A 250 4.15 -32.36 -42.73
CA ASN A 250 3.41 -32.74 -43.93
C ASN A 250 2.79 -34.10 -43.75
#